data_b87533aa2891e64fc671b10c83c4f8a0
#
_entry.id   b87533aa2891e64fc671b10c83c4f8a0
#
_cell.length_a   1.000
_cell.length_b   1.000
_cell.length_c   1.000
_cell.angle_alpha   90.00
_cell.angle_beta   90.00
_cell.angle_gamma   90.00
#
_symmetry.space_group_name_H-M   'P 1'
#
loop_
_entity.id
_entity.type
_entity.pdbx_description
1 polymer ?
#
loop_
_entity_poly.entity_id
_entity_poly.type
_entity_poly.pdbx_seq_one_letter_code
_entity_poly.pdbx_strand_id
1 'polypeptide(L)'
;MRATEVATDRRIARELGVARTRQREEDEGLRIHLPTFRRGDQHVILMELEVPPGTATARVAEVELDYKDLVRRRNATITREVEAPRVADPAEAQASVSRVAKRTVLAFQAGEVLQRAADALQRGANDEARRLLAERRELLEAAADLWRDPSLRQDAELLARYERVLGGQWDGSSRNTLVMAMNYFGDKRMR
;
A
#
# COMPACT_ATOMS: atom_id res chain seq x y z
N MET A 1 -25.60 9.80 5.98
CA MET A 1 -24.58 9.18 6.84
C MET A 1 -23.27 9.84 6.41
N ARG A 2 -22.76 10.78 7.17
CA ARG A 2 -21.49 11.44 6.83
C ARG A 2 -20.40 10.37 6.85
N ALA A 3 -19.67 10.19 5.77
CA ALA A 3 -18.34 9.63 5.86
C ALA A 3 -17.62 10.55 6.86
N THR A 4 -17.36 10.04 8.05
CA THR A 4 -16.54 10.76 9.00
C THR A 4 -15.24 10.97 8.25
N GLU A 5 -14.81 12.22 8.13
CA GLU A 5 -13.53 12.60 7.51
C GLU A 5 -12.52 11.50 7.82
N VAL A 6 -12.26 10.67 6.82
CA VAL A 6 -10.98 10.03 6.78
C VAL A 6 -10.05 11.23 6.68
N ALA A 7 -9.44 11.60 7.79
CA ALA A 7 -8.30 12.46 7.77
C ALA A 7 -7.32 11.75 6.85
N THR A 8 -7.50 11.97 5.57
CA THR A 8 -6.53 11.59 4.55
C THR A 8 -5.39 12.53 4.87
N ASP A 9 -4.63 12.10 5.87
CA ASP A 9 -3.40 12.76 6.19
C ASP A 9 -2.73 12.88 4.82
N ARG A 10 -2.44 14.11 4.41
CA ARG A 10 -1.67 14.39 3.19
C ARG A 10 -0.40 13.55 3.12
N ARG A 11 0.00 13.04 4.25
CA ARG A 11 1.02 12.05 4.52
C ARG A 11 0.69 10.68 3.91
N ILE A 12 -0.54 10.15 4.09
CA ILE A 12 -0.94 8.84 3.55
C ILE A 12 -0.99 8.88 2.01
N ALA A 13 -1.57 9.92 1.42
CA ALA A 13 -1.59 10.08 -0.03
C ALA A 13 -0.17 10.27 -0.61
N ARG A 14 0.76 10.84 0.16
CA ARG A 14 2.16 11.03 -0.20
C ARG A 14 2.96 9.75 0.01
N GLU A 15 2.65 8.98 1.05
CA GLU A 15 3.26 7.69 1.39
C GLU A 15 2.80 6.56 0.48
N LEU A 16 1.59 6.64 -0.07
CA LEU A 16 1.06 5.66 -1.03
C LEU A 16 1.65 5.79 -2.45
N GLY A 17 2.63 6.67 -2.65
CA GLY A 17 3.28 6.81 -3.95
C GLY A 17 2.33 7.22 -5.09
N VAL A 18 1.12 7.71 -4.75
CA VAL A 18 0.18 8.26 -5.72
C VAL A 18 0.72 9.62 -6.15
N ALA A 19 1.75 9.59 -6.99
CA ALA A 19 2.29 10.75 -7.61
C ALA A 19 1.15 11.45 -8.35
N ARG A 20 0.77 12.64 -7.83
CA ARG A 20 -0.19 13.56 -8.42
C ARG A 20 -1.66 13.14 -8.40
N THR A 21 -2.15 12.71 -7.27
CA THR A 21 -3.58 12.82 -7.02
C THR A 21 -3.89 14.30 -6.83
N ARG A 22 -4.60 14.90 -7.77
CA ARG A 22 -5.33 16.14 -7.47
C ARG A 22 -6.48 15.74 -6.56
N GLN A 23 -6.23 15.79 -5.27
CA GLN A 23 -7.25 15.63 -4.27
C GLN A 23 -8.15 16.85 -4.37
N ARG A 24 -9.34 16.69 -4.91
CA ARG A 24 -10.44 17.60 -4.68
C ARG A 24 -11.19 17.03 -3.49
N GLU A 25 -11.13 17.71 -2.37
CA GLU A 25 -12.10 17.56 -1.30
C GLU A 25 -13.43 18.10 -1.87
N GLU A 26 -14.19 17.22 -2.46
CA GLU A 26 -15.62 17.45 -2.68
C GLU A 26 -16.30 16.94 -1.41
N ASP A 27 -17.33 17.63 -0.95
CA ASP A 27 -18.01 17.44 0.35
C ASP A 27 -18.50 16.00 0.65
N GLU A 28 -18.27 15.03 -0.21
CA GLU A 28 -18.85 13.69 -0.15
C GLU A 28 -17.87 12.53 -0.44
N GLY A 29 -16.58 12.74 -0.65
CA GLY A 29 -15.70 11.61 -0.91
C GLY A 29 -14.27 11.91 -1.38
N LEU A 30 -13.48 10.86 -1.54
CA LEU A 30 -12.12 10.90 -2.06
C LEU A 30 -12.11 10.59 -3.55
N ARG A 31 -11.64 11.52 -4.39
CA ARG A 31 -11.46 11.28 -5.82
C ARG A 31 -9.98 11.02 -6.15
N ILE A 32 -9.69 9.86 -6.71
CA ILE A 32 -8.35 9.43 -7.10
C ILE A 32 -8.28 9.36 -8.63
N HIS A 33 -7.35 10.11 -9.22
CA HIS A 33 -7.08 10.03 -10.65
C HIS A 33 -6.06 8.94 -10.94
N LEU A 34 -6.51 7.90 -11.64
CA LEU A 34 -5.63 6.81 -12.05
C LEU A 34 -5.00 7.10 -13.42
N PRO A 35 -3.77 6.64 -13.67
CA PRO A 35 -3.15 6.74 -14.99
C PRO A 35 -3.90 5.87 -16.00
N THR A 36 -3.50 5.97 -17.27
CA THR A 36 -4.08 5.16 -18.34
C THR A 36 -3.90 3.67 -18.06
N PHE A 37 -4.99 2.91 -18.16
CA PHE A 37 -5.01 1.46 -18.04
C PHE A 37 -4.78 0.80 -19.40
N ARG A 38 -3.98 -0.25 -19.41
CA ARG A 38 -3.87 -1.19 -20.52
C ARG A 38 -4.52 -2.52 -20.15
N ARG A 39 -4.81 -3.33 -21.14
CA ARG A 39 -5.30 -4.69 -20.88
C ARG A 39 -4.28 -5.48 -20.05
N GLY A 40 -4.72 -5.98 -18.91
CA GLY A 40 -3.87 -6.72 -17.97
C GLY A 40 -3.22 -5.87 -16.87
N ASP A 41 -3.34 -4.54 -16.92
CA ASP A 41 -2.89 -3.68 -15.83
C ASP A 41 -3.78 -3.89 -14.59
N GLN A 42 -3.14 -3.83 -13.44
CA GLN A 42 -3.80 -3.86 -12.14
C GLN A 42 -3.32 -2.64 -11.34
N HIS A 43 -4.26 -1.94 -10.74
CA HIS A 43 -3.97 -0.88 -9.79
C HIS A 43 -4.58 -1.26 -8.44
N VAL A 44 -3.78 -1.18 -7.41
CA VAL A 44 -4.19 -1.45 -6.03
C VAL A 44 -4.23 -0.13 -5.28
N ILE A 45 -5.36 0.15 -4.66
CA ILE A 45 -5.52 1.29 -3.75
C ILE A 45 -5.76 0.69 -2.37
N LEU A 46 -4.86 0.98 -1.45
CA LEU A 46 -5.00 0.61 -0.06
C LEU A 46 -5.51 1.82 0.72
N MET A 47 -6.64 1.64 1.39
CA MET A 47 -7.23 2.67 2.25
C MET A 47 -7.46 2.09 3.64
N GLU A 48 -7.14 2.87 4.65
CA GLU A 48 -7.53 2.60 6.03
C GLU A 48 -8.81 3.39 6.31
N LEU A 49 -9.85 2.69 6.75
CA LEU A 49 -11.16 3.27 7.02
C LEU A 49 -11.54 3.04 8.48
N GLU A 50 -11.94 4.09 9.15
CA GLU A 50 -12.52 3.97 10.49
C GLU A 50 -14.01 3.65 10.38
N VAL A 51 -14.41 2.50 10.92
CA VAL A 51 -15.81 2.06 10.92
C VAL A 51 -16.39 2.30 12.31
N PRO A 52 -17.45 3.11 12.47
CA PRO A 52 -18.06 3.33 13.76
C PRO A 52 -18.53 2.03 14.42
N PRO A 53 -18.45 1.90 15.75
CA PRO A 53 -18.88 0.70 16.45
C PRO A 53 -20.36 0.39 16.23
N GLY A 54 -20.71 -0.90 16.28
CA GLY A 54 -22.08 -1.37 16.08
C GLY A 54 -22.16 -2.88 15.96
N THR A 55 -23.36 -3.43 15.89
CA THR A 55 -23.62 -4.88 15.86
C THR A 55 -24.14 -5.39 14.50
N ALA A 56 -24.50 -4.49 13.60
CA ALA A 56 -25.01 -4.85 12.27
C ALA A 56 -23.93 -4.71 11.20
N THR A 57 -24.11 -5.37 10.06
CA THR A 57 -23.29 -5.12 8.86
C THR A 57 -23.29 -3.65 8.54
N ALA A 58 -22.12 -3.09 8.30
CA ALA A 58 -21.94 -1.70 7.93
C ALA A 58 -21.63 -1.57 6.45
N ARG A 59 -22.28 -0.64 5.78
CA ARG A 59 -21.79 -0.09 4.51
C ARG A 59 -20.56 0.76 4.83
N VAL A 60 -19.40 0.29 4.39
CA VAL A 60 -18.10 0.88 4.73
C VAL A 60 -17.73 1.95 3.70
N ALA A 61 -17.98 1.66 2.43
CA ALA A 61 -17.69 2.58 1.34
C ALA A 61 -18.57 2.29 0.13
N GLU A 62 -18.72 3.28 -0.74
CA GLU A 62 -19.12 3.12 -2.12
C GLU A 62 -17.93 3.51 -3.00
N VAL A 63 -17.59 2.66 -3.94
CA VAL A 63 -16.50 2.90 -4.89
C VAL A 63 -17.09 3.07 -6.26
N GLU A 64 -16.87 4.24 -6.85
CA GLU A 64 -17.25 4.55 -8.22
C GLU A 64 -15.99 4.69 -9.08
N LEU A 65 -15.98 4.01 -10.21
CA LEU A 65 -14.91 4.09 -11.20
C LEU A 65 -15.46 4.65 -12.50
N ASP A 66 -15.08 5.88 -12.82
CA ASP A 66 -15.34 6.50 -14.12
C ASP A 66 -14.14 6.28 -15.03
N TYR A 67 -14.38 5.77 -16.24
CA TYR A 67 -13.32 5.57 -17.21
C TYR A 67 -13.79 5.76 -18.65
N LYS A 68 -12.85 6.06 -19.53
CA LYS A 68 -13.08 6.13 -20.97
C LYS A 68 -12.60 4.83 -21.62
N ASP A 69 -13.54 4.04 -22.13
CA ASP A 69 -13.25 2.88 -22.96
C ASP A 69 -12.83 3.34 -24.36
N LEU A 70 -11.52 3.30 -24.62
CA LEU A 70 -10.95 3.76 -25.90
C LEU A 70 -11.26 2.78 -27.05
N VAL A 71 -11.52 1.51 -26.74
CA VAL A 71 -11.87 0.49 -27.74
C VAL A 71 -13.29 0.73 -28.23
N ARG A 72 -14.22 0.92 -27.30
CA ARG A 72 -15.65 1.16 -27.60
C ARG A 72 -15.97 2.64 -27.78
N ARG A 73 -14.99 3.52 -27.58
CA ARG A 73 -15.11 4.99 -27.69
C ARG A 73 -16.25 5.59 -26.87
N ARG A 74 -16.47 5.07 -25.67
CA ARG A 74 -17.52 5.53 -24.76
C ARG A 74 -17.00 5.71 -23.34
N ASN A 75 -17.66 6.58 -22.59
CA ASN A 75 -17.48 6.65 -21.15
C ASN A 75 -18.28 5.55 -20.48
N ALA A 76 -17.78 5.03 -19.38
CA ALA A 76 -18.45 4.04 -18.57
C ALA A 76 -18.17 4.30 -17.09
N THR A 77 -19.15 3.97 -16.27
CA THR A 77 -19.08 4.04 -14.81
C THR A 77 -19.37 2.67 -14.22
N ILE A 78 -18.60 2.28 -13.23
CA ILE A 78 -18.82 1.06 -12.45
C ILE A 78 -18.91 1.47 -10.99
N THR A 79 -20.01 1.11 -10.34
CA THR A 79 -20.22 1.35 -8.90
C THR A 79 -20.20 0.04 -8.13
N ARG A 80 -19.58 0.03 -6.96
CA ARG A 80 -19.54 -1.09 -6.02
C ARG A 80 -19.74 -0.59 -4.60
N GLU A 81 -20.61 -1.23 -3.87
CA GLU A 81 -20.75 -1.06 -2.44
C GLU A 81 -19.81 -2.04 -1.71
N VAL A 82 -19.16 -1.55 -0.68
CA VAL A 82 -18.31 -2.34 0.20
C VAL A 82 -18.97 -2.41 1.56
N GLU A 83 -19.32 -3.61 1.98
CA GLU A 83 -19.92 -3.89 3.26
C GLU A 83 -18.98 -4.74 4.13
N ALA A 84 -19.00 -4.53 5.42
CA ALA A 84 -18.27 -5.34 6.38
C ALA A 84 -19.17 -5.72 7.57
N PRO A 85 -19.18 -7.00 7.97
CA PRO A 85 -19.80 -7.39 9.21
C PRO A 85 -19.07 -6.76 10.39
N ARG A 86 -19.81 -6.30 11.39
CA ARG A 86 -19.25 -5.85 12.66
C ARG A 86 -19.30 -6.98 13.65
N VAL A 87 -18.20 -7.23 14.30
CA VAL A 87 -18.08 -8.25 15.35
C VAL A 87 -17.54 -7.59 16.62
N ALA A 88 -18.00 -8.06 17.76
CA ALA A 88 -17.57 -7.53 19.05
C ALA A 88 -16.21 -8.09 19.50
N ASP A 89 -15.88 -9.30 19.06
CA ASP A 89 -14.62 -9.95 19.42
C ASP A 89 -13.51 -9.59 18.44
N PRO A 90 -12.41 -8.97 18.90
CA PRO A 90 -11.25 -8.69 18.06
C PRO A 90 -10.64 -9.93 17.41
N ALA A 91 -10.68 -11.09 18.06
CA ALA A 91 -10.17 -12.33 17.51
C ALA A 91 -11.01 -12.82 16.32
N GLU A 92 -12.34 -12.68 16.40
CA GLU A 92 -13.25 -12.97 15.31
C GLU A 92 -13.01 -12.01 14.13
N ALA A 93 -12.84 -10.70 14.39
CA ALA A 93 -12.49 -9.73 13.38
C ALA A 93 -11.18 -10.11 12.67
N GLN A 94 -10.15 -10.46 13.43
CA GLN A 94 -8.85 -10.88 12.89
C GLN A 94 -8.96 -12.16 12.04
N ALA A 95 -9.79 -13.12 12.46
CA ALA A 95 -10.02 -14.37 11.75
C ALA A 95 -10.79 -14.17 10.44
N SER A 96 -11.69 -13.18 10.39
CA SER A 96 -12.52 -12.87 9.22
C SER A 96 -11.76 -12.23 8.05
N VAL A 97 -10.57 -11.65 8.31
CA VAL A 97 -9.81 -10.97 7.27
C VAL A 97 -9.31 -11.96 6.22
N SER A 98 -9.71 -11.73 4.98
CA SER A 98 -9.31 -12.54 3.84
C SER A 98 -7.79 -12.67 3.73
N ARG A 99 -7.29 -13.90 3.49
CA ARG A 99 -5.86 -14.15 3.23
C ARG A 99 -5.34 -13.31 2.05
N VAL A 100 -6.17 -13.14 1.01
CA VAL A 100 -5.81 -12.33 -0.16
C VAL A 100 -5.62 -10.87 0.25
N ALA A 101 -6.52 -10.31 1.07
CA ALA A 101 -6.40 -8.95 1.59
C ALA A 101 -5.13 -8.80 2.45
N LYS A 102 -4.89 -9.72 3.40
CA LYS A 102 -3.67 -9.71 4.23
C LYS A 102 -2.39 -9.75 3.39
N ARG A 103 -2.36 -10.62 2.36
CA ARG A 103 -1.22 -10.70 1.44
C ARG A 103 -1.00 -9.40 0.67
N THR A 104 -2.08 -8.80 0.15
CA THR A 104 -2.00 -7.52 -0.57
C THR A 104 -1.47 -6.41 0.32
N VAL A 105 -1.96 -6.31 1.56
CA VAL A 105 -1.47 -5.34 2.55
C VAL A 105 0.02 -5.53 2.82
N LEU A 106 0.48 -6.76 3.05
CA LEU A 106 1.88 -7.05 3.31
C LEU A 106 2.78 -6.73 2.11
N ALA A 107 2.36 -7.07 0.90
CA ALA A 107 3.10 -6.74 -0.32
C ALA A 107 3.21 -5.23 -0.53
N PHE A 108 2.11 -4.50 -0.28
CA PHE A 108 2.10 -3.04 -0.36
C PHE A 108 3.04 -2.41 0.68
N GLN A 109 2.96 -2.86 1.91
CA GLN A 109 3.82 -2.40 3.01
C GLN A 109 5.31 -2.75 2.79
N ALA A 110 5.62 -3.80 2.01
CA ALA A 110 7.00 -4.07 1.58
C ALA A 110 7.53 -3.00 0.64
N GLY A 111 6.68 -2.48 -0.25
CA GLY A 111 7.00 -1.34 -1.11
C GLY A 111 7.18 -0.05 -0.33
N GLU A 112 6.26 0.23 0.59
CA GLU A 112 6.29 1.40 1.46
C GLU A 112 7.56 1.46 2.31
N VAL A 113 7.97 0.33 2.91
CA VAL A 113 9.17 0.30 3.74
C VAL A 113 10.43 0.57 2.94
N LEU A 114 10.49 0.17 1.67
CA LEU A 114 11.61 0.52 0.79
C LEU A 114 11.72 2.04 0.60
N GLN A 115 10.62 2.73 0.38
CA GLN A 115 10.61 4.19 0.25
C GLN A 115 11.02 4.86 1.56
N ARG A 116 10.46 4.44 2.68
CA ARG A 116 10.82 4.97 4.01
C ARG A 116 12.31 4.76 4.34
N ALA A 117 12.85 3.60 4.00
CA ALA A 117 14.27 3.32 4.16
C ALA A 117 15.14 4.16 3.21
N ALA A 118 14.69 4.42 1.98
CA ALA A 118 15.35 5.34 1.06
C ALA A 118 15.38 6.77 1.61
N ASP A 119 14.28 7.26 2.16
CA ASP A 119 14.20 8.58 2.81
C ASP A 119 15.13 8.66 4.04
N ALA A 120 15.17 7.62 4.87
CA ALA A 120 16.10 7.56 5.99
C ALA A 120 17.55 7.60 5.51
N LEU A 121 17.88 6.86 4.47
CA LEU A 121 19.22 6.85 3.86
C LEU A 121 19.62 8.23 3.29
N GLN A 122 18.68 8.95 2.67
CA GLN A 122 18.90 10.32 2.18
C GLN A 122 19.27 11.29 3.32
N ARG A 123 18.63 11.11 4.48
CA ARG A 123 18.93 11.90 5.69
C ARG A 123 20.20 11.45 6.43
N GLY A 124 20.89 10.41 5.94
CA GLY A 124 22.06 9.83 6.59
C GLY A 124 21.73 8.92 7.80
N ALA A 125 20.46 8.59 8.02
CA ALA A 125 20.00 7.73 9.12
C ALA A 125 20.09 6.24 8.73
N ASN A 126 21.29 5.74 8.49
CA ASN A 126 21.54 4.39 7.97
C ASN A 126 20.99 3.28 8.89
N ASP A 127 21.15 3.45 10.22
CA ASP A 127 20.66 2.46 11.18
C ASP A 127 19.12 2.41 11.21
N GLU A 128 18.45 3.56 11.05
CA GLU A 128 16.99 3.62 10.90
C GLU A 128 16.56 2.87 9.63
N ALA A 129 17.21 3.13 8.50
CA ALA A 129 16.92 2.44 7.25
C ALA A 129 17.05 0.91 7.39
N ARG A 130 18.15 0.43 8.00
CA ARG A 130 18.36 -0.99 8.24
C ARG A 130 17.31 -1.60 9.15
N ARG A 131 16.97 -0.93 10.25
CA ARG A 131 15.95 -1.39 11.20
C ARG A 131 14.59 -1.53 10.53
N LEU A 132 14.17 -0.54 9.75
CA LEU A 132 12.91 -0.57 8.99
C LEU A 132 12.83 -1.79 8.06
N LEU A 133 13.92 -2.08 7.33
CA LEU A 133 13.97 -3.23 6.42
C LEU A 133 13.94 -4.56 7.19
N ALA A 134 14.72 -4.68 8.28
CA ALA A 134 14.78 -5.89 9.08
C ALA A 134 13.43 -6.24 9.71
N GLU A 135 12.79 -5.29 10.38
CA GLU A 135 11.48 -5.46 11.00
C GLU A 135 10.42 -5.95 9.97
N ARG A 136 10.39 -5.35 8.79
CA ARG A 136 9.44 -5.74 7.75
C ARG A 136 9.79 -7.10 7.14
N ARG A 137 11.07 -7.39 6.93
CA ARG A 137 11.54 -8.68 6.43
C ARG A 137 11.08 -9.83 7.32
N GLU A 138 11.26 -9.71 8.64
CA GLU A 138 10.85 -10.73 9.60
C GLU A 138 9.34 -11.02 9.54
N LEU A 139 8.51 -9.98 9.40
CA LEU A 139 7.05 -10.15 9.23
C LEU A 139 6.70 -10.87 7.93
N LEU A 140 7.40 -10.53 6.83
CA LEU A 140 7.18 -11.18 5.54
C LEU A 140 7.64 -12.64 5.55
N GLU A 141 8.77 -12.96 6.18
CA GLU A 141 9.27 -14.33 6.34
C GLU A 141 8.27 -15.16 7.14
N ALA A 142 7.81 -14.67 8.29
CA ALA A 142 6.81 -15.35 9.10
C ALA A 142 5.50 -15.60 8.34
N ALA A 143 5.01 -14.61 7.60
CA ALA A 143 3.81 -14.75 6.79
C ALA A 143 4.01 -15.70 5.58
N ALA A 144 5.18 -15.64 4.95
CA ALA A 144 5.54 -16.53 3.84
C ALA A 144 5.58 -17.99 4.29
N ASP A 145 6.12 -18.27 5.47
CA ASP A 145 6.16 -19.62 6.05
C ASP A 145 4.77 -20.10 6.45
N LEU A 146 4.01 -19.29 7.17
CA LEU A 146 2.67 -19.61 7.63
C LEU A 146 1.73 -19.91 6.45
N TRP A 147 1.84 -19.15 5.39
CA TRP A 147 0.92 -19.29 4.25
C TRP A 147 1.51 -20.05 3.07
N ARG A 148 2.79 -20.47 3.15
CA ARG A 148 3.54 -21.09 2.05
C ARG A 148 3.45 -20.23 0.79
N ASP A 149 3.66 -18.92 0.94
CA ASP A 149 3.52 -17.94 -0.15
C ASP A 149 4.89 -17.56 -0.71
N PRO A 150 5.23 -18.02 -1.93
CA PRO A 150 6.53 -17.73 -2.53
C PRO A 150 6.72 -16.24 -2.89
N SER A 151 5.63 -15.50 -3.10
CA SER A 151 5.73 -14.07 -3.43
C SER A 151 6.16 -13.25 -2.22
N LEU A 152 5.60 -13.54 -1.03
CA LEU A 152 6.02 -12.91 0.21
C LEU A 152 7.47 -13.28 0.55
N ARG A 153 7.90 -14.51 0.22
CA ARG A 153 9.29 -14.93 0.37
C ARG A 153 10.22 -14.09 -0.51
N GLN A 154 9.85 -13.88 -1.79
CA GLN A 154 10.61 -13.02 -2.70
C GLN A 154 10.70 -11.57 -2.21
N ASP A 155 9.62 -11.05 -1.62
CA ASP A 155 9.63 -9.71 -1.02
C ASP A 155 10.57 -9.65 0.20
N ALA A 156 10.54 -10.65 1.06
CA ALA A 156 11.47 -10.74 2.19
C ALA A 156 12.93 -10.81 1.72
N GLU A 157 13.23 -11.62 0.70
CA GLU A 157 14.56 -11.72 0.11
C GLU A 157 15.03 -10.39 -0.50
N LEU A 158 14.11 -9.63 -1.13
CA LEU A 158 14.42 -8.31 -1.64
C LEU A 158 14.85 -7.37 -0.52
N LEU A 159 14.08 -7.32 0.59
CA LEU A 159 14.43 -6.50 1.74
C LEU A 159 15.76 -6.94 2.37
N ALA A 160 16.01 -8.26 2.49
CA ALA A 160 17.27 -8.79 2.98
C ALA A 160 18.49 -8.37 2.14
N ARG A 161 18.32 -8.25 0.82
CA ARG A 161 19.40 -7.75 -0.06
C ARG A 161 19.72 -6.30 0.24
N TYR A 162 18.71 -5.45 0.38
CA TYR A 162 18.92 -4.03 0.72
C TYR A 162 19.50 -3.86 2.12
N GLU A 163 19.03 -4.64 3.10
CA GLU A 163 19.58 -4.63 4.46
C GLU A 163 21.09 -4.95 4.48
N ARG A 164 21.52 -5.99 3.75
CA ARG A 164 22.95 -6.34 3.61
C ARG A 164 23.76 -5.25 2.94
N VAL A 165 23.18 -4.69 1.88
CA VAL A 165 23.84 -3.61 1.15
C VAL A 165 24.03 -2.41 2.05
N LEU A 166 23.05 -2.02 2.86
CA LEU A 166 23.14 -0.91 3.82
C LEU A 166 24.18 -1.13 4.94
N GLY A 167 24.65 -2.34 5.16
CA GLY A 167 25.75 -2.64 6.08
C GLY A 167 27.15 -2.25 5.58
N GLY A 168 27.26 -1.86 4.30
CA GLY A 168 28.52 -1.45 3.68
C GLY A 168 28.86 0.03 3.88
N GLN A 169 30.06 0.41 3.44
CA GLN A 169 30.46 1.82 3.32
C GLN A 169 30.08 2.34 1.93
N TRP A 170 29.53 3.54 1.88
CA TRP A 170 28.99 4.14 0.65
C TRP A 170 29.61 5.52 0.39
N ASP A 171 30.01 5.76 -0.84
CA ASP A 171 30.22 7.12 -1.33
C ASP A 171 28.86 7.77 -1.70
N GLY A 172 28.87 9.07 -1.95
CA GLY A 172 27.65 9.82 -2.27
C GLY A 172 26.95 9.32 -3.54
N SER A 173 27.69 8.87 -4.55
CA SER A 173 27.16 8.37 -5.82
C SER A 173 26.44 7.02 -5.63
N SER A 174 27.10 6.10 -4.94
CA SER A 174 26.55 4.79 -4.61
C SER A 174 25.30 4.90 -3.73
N ARG A 175 25.30 5.84 -2.77
CA ARG A 175 24.13 6.12 -1.94
C ARG A 175 22.95 6.59 -2.78
N ASN A 176 23.13 7.55 -3.68
CA ASN A 176 22.06 8.05 -4.55
C ASN A 176 21.51 6.95 -5.45
N THR A 177 22.37 6.11 -6.01
CA THR A 177 21.94 4.96 -6.83
C THR A 177 21.08 3.99 -6.02
N LEU A 178 21.47 3.71 -4.79
CA LEU A 178 20.72 2.83 -3.89
C LEU A 178 19.35 3.41 -3.55
N VAL A 179 19.29 4.70 -3.20
CA VAL A 179 18.03 5.42 -2.95
C VAL A 179 17.09 5.35 -4.16
N MET A 180 17.62 5.61 -5.37
CA MET A 180 16.83 5.51 -6.60
C MET A 180 16.30 4.09 -6.82
N ALA A 181 17.12 3.07 -6.59
CA ALA A 181 16.71 1.68 -6.73
C ALA A 181 15.61 1.30 -5.72
N MET A 182 15.77 1.69 -4.46
CA MET A 182 14.76 1.43 -3.41
C MET A 182 13.43 2.11 -3.72
N ASN A 183 13.44 3.36 -4.17
CA ASN A 183 12.25 4.09 -4.59
C ASN A 183 11.58 3.42 -5.80
N TYR A 184 12.35 3.03 -6.81
CA TYR A 184 11.83 2.35 -7.99
C TYR A 184 11.15 1.02 -7.64
N PHE A 185 11.80 0.17 -6.85
CA PHE A 185 11.24 -1.12 -6.45
C PHE A 185 10.08 -0.96 -5.48
N GLY A 186 10.13 0.03 -4.58
CA GLY A 186 9.02 0.40 -3.71
C GLY A 186 7.78 0.77 -4.52
N ASP A 187 7.92 1.69 -5.45
CA ASP A 187 6.82 2.12 -6.34
C ASP A 187 6.27 0.95 -7.19
N LYS A 188 7.15 0.09 -7.72
CA LYS A 188 6.73 -1.08 -8.49
C LYS A 188 5.92 -2.09 -7.67
N ARG A 189 6.17 -2.21 -6.36
CA ARG A 189 5.44 -3.12 -5.46
C ARG A 189 4.07 -2.57 -5.05
N MET A 190 3.90 -1.26 -5.08
CA MET A 190 2.65 -0.59 -4.72
C MET A 190 1.71 -0.35 -5.91
N ARG A 191 2.11 -0.77 -7.09
CA ARG A 191 1.29 -0.77 -8.32
C ARG A 191 0.68 -2.14 -8.56
#